data_2bffa6b99bbe4943355aae9ca40017d8
#
_entry.id   2bffa6b99bbe4943355aae9ca40017d8
#
_cell.length_a   1.000
_cell.length_b   1.000
_cell.length_c   1.000
_cell.angle_alpha   90.00
_cell.angle_beta   90.00
_cell.angle_gamma   90.00
#
_symmetry.space_group_name_H-M   'P 1'
#
loop_
_entity.id
_entity.type
_entity.pdbx_description
1 polymer ?
#
loop_
_entity_poly.entity_id
_entity_poly.type
_entity_poly.pdbx_seq_one_letter_code
_entity_poly.pdbx_strand_id
1 'polypeptide(L)'
;AAGDIKKLLILEALPKPVNFSGGWEPLTYGGSFTLERVLGTVPVAEDGSAYFAVPALRSLFLVALDAENRSVKRMQSFFTVQPGEVFSCVGCHEHRVNTPTHAGISAGTPQALATRAAERIQPYEGVPAIYDFPRDIQPILDRHCVACHGYDATQRGGARAGGVILTGDRGGMYSHSYFMLTIKNQISDGRNAHGNRPPRSIGSSASPFLEKLTPKHFGVSTNERERLVARLWIESAAPYPGTYAALGSGMVGRGRRTEGWGKETDAAMARRCASCHKDEKRLPTSPGDDVLEVGFGGRRINAKDPRYRFSNHILFNLSRPQKSLLLLAPLARDAGGYAGKPGHPVVFKNTADPDYSMLLGAVRATKAQLDRVKRFDMPGFRPNKHYVREMILYGILPCNPAPDLHIDPYATDEAYWRSLHYAPPTK
;
A
#
# COMPACT_ATOMS: atom_id res chain seq x y z
N ALA A 1 -17.23 -10.06 -21.42
CA ALA A 1 -18.11 -10.08 -22.56
C ALA A 1 -17.97 -8.78 -23.34
N ALA A 2 -18.30 -8.79 -24.64
CA ALA A 2 -18.36 -7.56 -25.43
C ALA A 2 -19.37 -6.60 -24.78
N GLY A 3 -19.00 -5.32 -24.63
CA GLY A 3 -19.85 -4.30 -24.00
C GLY A 3 -19.66 -4.12 -22.49
N ASP A 4 -18.92 -4.96 -21.79
CA ASP A 4 -18.65 -4.78 -20.35
C ASP A 4 -17.68 -3.64 -20.06
N ILE A 5 -16.73 -3.37 -20.96
CA ILE A 5 -15.74 -2.32 -20.82
C ILE A 5 -16.29 -1.02 -21.35
N LYS A 6 -16.29 0.04 -20.55
CA LYS A 6 -16.80 1.37 -20.88
C LYS A 6 -15.72 2.44 -20.94
N LYS A 7 -14.63 2.23 -20.23
CA LYS A 7 -13.50 3.18 -20.16
C LYS A 7 -12.17 2.45 -20.03
N LEU A 8 -11.09 3.12 -20.41
CA LEU A 8 -9.75 2.75 -20.04
C LEU A 8 -9.22 3.77 -19.05
N LEU A 9 -8.76 3.29 -17.89
CA LEU A 9 -7.97 4.07 -16.95
C LEU A 9 -6.51 3.98 -17.39
N ILE A 10 -5.86 5.12 -17.52
CA ILE A 10 -4.48 5.25 -17.97
C ILE A 10 -3.61 5.58 -16.79
N LEU A 11 -2.60 4.73 -16.55
CA LEU A 11 -1.62 4.89 -15.50
C LEU A 11 -0.21 4.96 -16.10
N GLU A 12 0.68 5.61 -15.38
CA GLU A 12 2.10 5.69 -15.68
C GLU A 12 2.90 5.03 -14.57
N ALA A 13 3.79 4.11 -14.91
CA ALA A 13 4.80 3.60 -14.00
C ALA A 13 5.93 4.62 -13.87
N LEU A 14 6.14 5.13 -12.66
CA LEU A 14 7.05 6.23 -12.39
C LEU A 14 8.50 5.72 -12.23
N PRO A 15 9.48 6.34 -12.89
CA PRO A 15 10.88 6.00 -12.73
C PRO A 15 11.36 6.13 -11.29
N LYS A 16 12.09 5.13 -10.81
CA LYS A 16 12.70 5.11 -9.49
C LYS A 16 14.09 5.76 -9.56
N PRO A 17 14.38 6.79 -8.75
CA PRO A 17 15.67 7.51 -8.84
C PRO A 17 16.84 6.67 -8.31
N VAL A 18 16.58 5.75 -7.39
CA VAL A 18 17.62 4.93 -6.77
C VAL A 18 17.03 3.55 -6.41
N ASN A 19 17.82 2.51 -6.61
CA ASN A 19 17.45 1.14 -6.25
C ASN A 19 18.29 0.68 -5.07
N PHE A 20 17.66 0.61 -3.88
CA PHE A 20 18.30 0.14 -2.66
C PHE A 20 18.25 -1.39 -2.58
N SER A 21 19.37 -2.00 -2.18
CA SER A 21 19.44 -3.42 -1.80
C SER A 21 18.69 -4.38 -2.74
N GLY A 22 18.77 -4.18 -4.04
CA GLY A 22 18.10 -5.04 -5.02
C GLY A 22 16.57 -5.02 -4.93
N GLY A 23 15.97 -3.99 -4.33
CA GLY A 23 14.54 -3.85 -4.18
C GLY A 23 13.95 -4.44 -2.89
N TRP A 24 14.75 -4.59 -1.85
CA TRP A 24 14.32 -5.11 -0.53
C TRP A 24 13.33 -4.22 0.23
N GLU A 25 13.06 -3.02 -0.25
CA GLU A 25 12.13 -2.08 0.35
C GLU A 25 10.94 -1.85 -0.57
N PRO A 26 9.96 -2.74 -0.52
CA PRO A 26 8.79 -2.64 -1.37
C PRO A 26 7.90 -1.48 -0.94
N LEU A 27 7.24 -0.89 -1.93
CA LEU A 27 6.24 0.16 -1.72
C LEU A 27 4.91 -0.40 -1.19
N THR A 28 4.71 -1.70 -1.33
CA THR A 28 3.55 -2.42 -0.79
C THR A 28 4.02 -3.63 0.01
N TYR A 29 3.23 -4.07 0.98
CA TYR A 29 3.54 -5.30 1.73
C TYR A 29 3.68 -6.52 0.81
N GLY A 30 2.96 -6.55 -0.28
CA GLY A 30 3.03 -7.61 -1.27
C GLY A 30 4.22 -7.52 -2.23
N GLY A 31 5.05 -6.47 -2.20
CA GLY A 31 6.30 -6.36 -2.97
C GLY A 31 6.20 -5.61 -4.31
N SER A 32 5.37 -4.60 -4.44
CA SER A 32 5.47 -3.65 -5.57
C SER A 32 6.70 -2.76 -5.42
N PHE A 33 7.36 -2.44 -6.55
CA PHE A 33 8.61 -1.68 -6.57
C PHE A 33 8.52 -0.35 -7.29
N THR A 34 7.40 -0.06 -7.93
CA THR A 34 7.16 1.18 -8.65
C THR A 34 5.92 1.89 -8.14
N LEU A 35 5.99 3.22 -8.06
CA LEU A 35 4.83 4.06 -7.89
C LEU A 35 4.12 4.22 -9.23
N GLU A 36 2.83 4.43 -9.16
CA GLU A 36 1.98 4.57 -10.33
C GLU A 36 1.22 5.90 -10.24
N ARG A 37 1.27 6.68 -11.34
CA ARG A 37 0.49 7.91 -11.48
C ARG A 37 -0.78 7.64 -12.25
N VAL A 38 -1.90 8.08 -11.72
CA VAL A 38 -3.19 8.09 -12.42
C VAL A 38 -3.21 9.30 -13.35
N LEU A 39 -3.29 9.07 -14.67
CA LEU A 39 -3.40 10.14 -15.65
C LEU A 39 -4.86 10.52 -15.92
N GLY A 40 -5.77 9.56 -15.85
CA GLY A 40 -7.19 9.79 -16.12
C GLY A 40 -7.82 8.66 -16.92
N THR A 41 -8.96 8.94 -17.53
CA THR A 41 -9.70 7.95 -18.33
C THR A 41 -9.96 8.43 -19.75
N VAL A 42 -10.21 7.45 -20.64
CA VAL A 42 -10.76 7.68 -21.98
C VAL A 42 -11.95 6.73 -22.21
N PRO A 43 -12.94 7.12 -23.02
CA PRO A 43 -14.08 6.27 -23.33
C PRO A 43 -13.68 5.10 -24.23
N VAL A 44 -14.48 4.03 -24.18
CA VAL A 44 -14.44 2.89 -25.09
C VAL A 44 -15.74 2.89 -25.88
N ALA A 45 -15.65 2.83 -27.19
CA ALA A 45 -16.79 2.79 -28.11
C ALA A 45 -17.58 1.47 -27.97
N GLU A 46 -18.79 1.41 -28.55
CA GLU A 46 -19.66 0.23 -28.45
C GLU A 46 -19.08 -1.04 -29.08
N ASP A 47 -18.25 -0.87 -30.12
CA ASP A 47 -17.52 -1.96 -30.77
C ASP A 47 -16.27 -2.43 -29.98
N GLY A 48 -16.00 -1.79 -28.83
CA GLY A 48 -14.84 -2.08 -27.96
C GLY A 48 -13.56 -1.36 -28.39
N SER A 49 -13.59 -0.51 -29.41
CA SER A 49 -12.42 0.28 -29.83
C SER A 49 -12.23 1.54 -28.98
N ALA A 50 -10.97 2.01 -28.87
CA ALA A 50 -10.61 3.29 -28.27
C ALA A 50 -9.47 3.93 -29.07
N TYR A 51 -9.56 5.22 -29.35
CA TYR A 51 -8.52 6.02 -30.00
C TYR A 51 -8.24 7.27 -29.22
N PHE A 52 -7.04 7.41 -28.68
CA PHE A 52 -6.73 8.50 -27.74
C PHE A 52 -5.26 8.90 -27.81
N ALA A 53 -4.97 10.13 -27.37
CA ALA A 53 -3.62 10.67 -27.28
C ALA A 53 -3.03 10.39 -25.89
N VAL A 54 -1.76 10.02 -25.84
CA VAL A 54 -0.99 9.77 -24.61
C VAL A 54 0.32 10.53 -24.64
N PRO A 55 0.91 10.86 -23.48
CA PRO A 55 2.24 11.48 -23.41
C PRO A 55 3.30 10.51 -23.96
N ALA A 56 4.19 11.05 -24.80
CA ALA A 56 5.30 10.30 -25.39
C ALA A 56 6.43 10.01 -24.38
N LEU A 57 7.20 8.95 -24.63
CA LEU A 57 8.38 8.53 -23.89
C LEU A 57 8.12 8.23 -22.41
N ARG A 58 6.89 7.84 -22.05
CA ARG A 58 6.49 7.46 -20.70
C ARG A 58 6.04 6.01 -20.67
N SER A 59 6.29 5.33 -19.55
CA SER A 59 5.87 3.94 -19.35
C SER A 59 4.42 3.88 -18.93
N LEU A 60 3.53 3.58 -19.87
CA LEU A 60 2.09 3.62 -19.67
C LEU A 60 1.48 2.22 -19.65
N PHE A 61 0.40 2.05 -18.90
CA PHE A 61 -0.41 0.83 -18.93
C PHE A 61 -1.88 1.16 -18.70
N LEU A 62 -2.74 0.21 -19.03
CA LEU A 62 -4.18 0.41 -19.09
C LEU A 62 -4.89 -0.53 -18.11
N VAL A 63 -5.96 0.00 -17.51
CA VAL A 63 -6.94 -0.79 -16.77
C VAL A 63 -8.31 -0.60 -17.43
N ALA A 64 -8.89 -1.70 -17.89
CA ALA A 64 -10.24 -1.69 -18.44
C ALA A 64 -11.26 -1.58 -17.31
N LEU A 65 -12.17 -0.62 -17.41
CA LEU A 65 -13.20 -0.32 -16.41
C LEU A 65 -14.61 -0.59 -16.97
N ASP A 66 -15.48 -1.09 -16.11
CA ASP A 66 -16.93 -1.21 -16.41
C ASP A 66 -17.70 0.10 -16.19
N ALA A 67 -19.03 0.03 -16.28
CA ALA A 67 -19.93 1.17 -16.10
C ALA A 67 -19.86 1.75 -14.67
N GLU A 68 -19.59 0.91 -13.67
CA GLU A 68 -19.41 1.30 -12.25
C GLU A 68 -17.97 1.75 -11.94
N ASN A 69 -17.14 1.91 -12.98
CA ASN A 69 -15.72 2.22 -12.88
C ASN A 69 -14.92 1.19 -12.05
N ARG A 70 -15.32 -0.07 -12.04
CA ARG A 70 -14.57 -1.19 -11.45
C ARG A 70 -13.67 -1.82 -12.48
N SER A 71 -12.49 -2.26 -12.04
CA SER A 71 -11.53 -2.91 -12.94
C SER A 71 -12.05 -4.25 -13.46
N VAL A 72 -12.12 -4.39 -14.77
CA VAL A 72 -12.42 -5.65 -15.46
C VAL A 72 -11.14 -6.40 -15.75
N LYS A 73 -10.15 -5.71 -16.28
CA LYS A 73 -8.87 -6.29 -16.67
C LYS A 73 -7.78 -5.24 -16.52
N ARG A 74 -6.58 -5.67 -16.17
CA ARG A 74 -5.40 -4.83 -16.05
C ARG A 74 -4.32 -5.33 -17.00
N MET A 75 -3.64 -4.43 -17.68
CA MET A 75 -2.46 -4.71 -18.46
C MET A 75 -1.31 -5.17 -17.55
N GLN A 76 -0.60 -6.23 -17.91
CA GLN A 76 0.47 -6.83 -17.09
C GLN A 76 1.84 -6.20 -17.34
N SER A 77 1.98 -5.48 -18.42
CA SER A 77 3.20 -4.82 -18.85
C SER A 77 2.89 -3.37 -19.12
N PHE A 78 3.84 -2.64 -19.63
CA PHE A 78 3.68 -1.26 -20.07
C PHE A 78 4.01 -1.14 -21.56
N PHE A 79 3.55 -0.05 -22.15
CA PHE A 79 3.95 0.39 -23.49
C PHE A 79 4.49 1.81 -23.44
N THR A 80 5.27 2.16 -24.43
CA THR A 80 5.83 3.51 -24.62
C THR A 80 5.62 3.88 -26.08
N VAL A 81 5.30 5.14 -26.35
CA VAL A 81 5.17 5.67 -27.70
C VAL A 81 6.20 6.79 -27.92
N GLN A 82 6.70 6.90 -29.14
CA GLN A 82 7.56 8.03 -29.55
C GLN A 82 6.72 9.27 -29.83
N PRO A 83 7.32 10.47 -29.83
CA PRO A 83 6.64 11.67 -30.29
C PRO A 83 6.10 11.52 -31.72
N GLY A 84 4.79 11.69 -31.89
CA GLY A 84 4.10 11.56 -33.18
C GLY A 84 3.83 10.14 -33.64
N GLU A 85 4.20 9.11 -32.85
CA GLU A 85 3.92 7.71 -33.16
C GLU A 85 2.43 7.39 -33.00
N VAL A 86 1.90 6.59 -33.92
CA VAL A 86 0.62 5.95 -33.79
C VAL A 86 0.86 4.47 -33.50
N PHE A 87 0.48 4.04 -32.32
CA PHE A 87 0.61 2.68 -31.84
C PHE A 87 -0.76 2.01 -31.75
N SER A 88 -0.87 0.75 -32.12
CA SER A 88 -2.11 0.00 -32.02
C SER A 88 -1.89 -1.37 -31.37
N CYS A 89 -2.92 -1.84 -30.66
CA CYS A 89 -2.96 -3.17 -30.08
C CYS A 89 -4.37 -3.75 -30.21
N VAL A 90 -4.48 -5.08 -30.17
CA VAL A 90 -5.75 -5.79 -30.25
C VAL A 90 -5.86 -6.71 -29.03
N GLY A 91 -6.97 -6.60 -28.32
CA GLY A 91 -7.23 -7.35 -27.07
C GLY A 91 -6.47 -6.85 -25.86
N CYS A 92 -6.82 -7.39 -24.70
CA CYS A 92 -6.13 -7.16 -23.43
C CYS A 92 -5.50 -8.47 -22.96
N HIS A 93 -4.18 -8.59 -23.02
CA HIS A 93 -3.44 -9.78 -22.60
C HIS A 93 -3.78 -11.06 -23.37
N GLU A 94 -3.91 -10.95 -24.66
CA GLU A 94 -3.93 -12.15 -25.49
C GLU A 94 -2.57 -12.85 -25.43
N HIS A 95 -2.61 -14.18 -25.53
CA HIS A 95 -1.38 -14.94 -25.55
C HIS A 95 -0.58 -14.54 -26.80
N ARG A 96 0.74 -14.41 -26.64
CA ARG A 96 1.67 -13.91 -27.66
C ARG A 96 1.53 -14.60 -29.03
N VAL A 97 1.08 -15.85 -29.08
CA VAL A 97 0.88 -16.64 -30.28
C VAL A 97 -0.57 -16.75 -30.73
N ASN A 98 -1.50 -16.15 -30.01
CA ASN A 98 -2.92 -16.13 -30.34
C ASN A 98 -3.29 -14.77 -30.91
N THR A 99 -3.73 -14.73 -32.14
CA THR A 99 -4.45 -13.58 -32.66
C THR A 99 -5.89 -13.66 -32.17
N PRO A 100 -6.46 -12.61 -31.58
CA PRO A 100 -7.88 -12.60 -31.20
C PRO A 100 -8.71 -12.96 -32.45
N THR A 101 -9.57 -13.94 -32.31
CA THR A 101 -10.56 -14.20 -33.34
C THR A 101 -11.46 -12.97 -33.47
N HIS A 102 -11.59 -12.43 -34.64
CA HIS A 102 -12.33 -11.21 -34.96
C HIS A 102 -13.86 -11.35 -34.80
N ALA A 103 -14.33 -12.17 -33.86
CA ALA A 103 -15.73 -12.26 -33.55
C ALA A 103 -16.19 -10.92 -32.94
N GLY A 104 -16.51 -9.98 -33.81
CA GLY A 104 -17.05 -8.66 -33.41
C GLY A 104 -16.42 -7.44 -34.08
N ILE A 105 -15.24 -7.56 -34.70
CA ILE A 105 -14.77 -6.49 -35.60
C ILE A 105 -15.29 -6.88 -37.00
N SER A 106 -16.46 -6.33 -37.37
CA SER A 106 -16.85 -6.32 -38.80
C SER A 106 -15.69 -5.73 -39.61
N ALA A 107 -15.50 -6.16 -40.82
CA ALA A 107 -14.40 -5.78 -41.74
C ALA A 107 -14.41 -4.29 -42.13
N GLY A 108 -14.59 -3.37 -41.14
CA GLY A 108 -14.70 -1.93 -41.25
C GLY A 108 -13.70 -1.18 -40.36
N THR A 109 -13.62 0.12 -40.54
CA THR A 109 -12.86 1.01 -39.68
C THR A 109 -13.42 0.95 -38.26
N PRO A 110 -12.59 0.76 -37.21
CA PRO A 110 -13.05 0.82 -35.82
C PRO A 110 -13.81 2.11 -35.53
N GLN A 111 -14.91 2.00 -34.78
CA GLN A 111 -15.81 3.13 -34.49
C GLN A 111 -15.06 4.33 -33.89
N ALA A 112 -14.12 4.08 -33.00
CA ALA A 112 -13.30 5.14 -32.39
C ALA A 112 -12.44 5.90 -33.42
N LEU A 113 -12.06 5.30 -34.55
CA LEU A 113 -11.31 5.97 -35.62
C LEU A 113 -12.22 6.70 -36.60
N ALA A 114 -13.52 6.44 -36.61
CA ALA A 114 -14.46 7.08 -37.51
C ALA A 114 -14.54 8.60 -37.30
N THR A 115 -14.34 9.08 -36.08
CA THR A 115 -14.30 10.51 -35.71
C THR A 115 -13.02 11.21 -36.17
N ARG A 116 -11.98 10.46 -36.54
CA ARG A 116 -10.65 10.95 -36.95
C ARG A 116 -9.92 11.84 -35.93
N ALA A 117 -10.46 12.00 -34.74
CA ALA A 117 -9.86 12.77 -33.66
C ALA A 117 -9.54 11.85 -32.46
N ALA A 118 -8.31 11.92 -31.97
CA ALA A 118 -7.93 11.18 -30.79
C ALA A 118 -8.57 11.82 -29.53
N GLU A 119 -9.20 10.99 -28.70
CA GLU A 119 -9.73 11.43 -27.39
C GLU A 119 -8.59 11.93 -26.51
N ARG A 120 -8.89 12.95 -25.70
CA ARG A 120 -7.97 13.41 -24.67
C ARG A 120 -8.23 12.68 -23.36
N ILE A 121 -7.15 12.35 -22.63
CA ILE A 121 -7.28 11.80 -21.29
C ILE A 121 -8.04 12.79 -20.41
N GLN A 122 -9.10 12.31 -19.77
CA GLN A 122 -9.89 13.08 -18.80
C GLN A 122 -9.32 12.82 -17.40
N PRO A 123 -8.60 13.79 -16.80
CA PRO A 123 -8.05 13.63 -15.46
C PRO A 123 -9.18 13.57 -14.42
N TYR A 124 -8.88 12.97 -13.27
CA TYR A 124 -9.77 13.07 -12.12
C TYR A 124 -9.46 14.35 -11.35
N GLU A 125 -10.48 15.18 -11.16
CA GLU A 125 -10.34 16.41 -10.41
C GLU A 125 -10.47 16.20 -8.89
N GLY A 126 -9.79 17.02 -8.10
CA GLY A 126 -9.90 17.04 -6.64
C GLY A 126 -9.36 15.80 -5.91
N VAL A 127 -8.62 14.93 -6.59
CA VAL A 127 -7.96 13.75 -6.01
C VAL A 127 -6.48 13.72 -6.39
N PRO A 128 -5.62 13.06 -5.58
CA PRO A 128 -4.22 12.89 -5.92
C PRO A 128 -4.02 12.11 -7.22
N ALA A 129 -2.98 12.44 -7.96
CA ALA A 129 -2.52 11.62 -9.08
C ALA A 129 -1.63 10.46 -8.62
N ILE A 130 -0.94 10.62 -7.49
CA ILE A 130 -0.07 9.62 -6.85
C ILE A 130 -0.55 9.47 -5.41
N TYR A 131 -0.80 8.24 -5.01
CA TYR A 131 -1.41 7.93 -3.72
C TYR A 131 -0.38 7.60 -2.65
N ASP A 132 -0.68 8.05 -1.42
CA ASP A 132 0.07 7.79 -0.20
C ASP A 132 -0.92 7.31 0.88
N PHE A 133 -0.71 6.14 1.44
CA PHE A 133 -1.67 5.57 2.38
C PHE A 133 -1.85 6.43 3.64
N PRO A 134 -0.78 6.85 4.35
CA PRO A 134 -0.93 7.70 5.53
C PRO A 134 -1.62 9.03 5.25
N ARG A 135 -1.38 9.63 4.08
CA ARG A 135 -1.94 10.93 3.70
C ARG A 135 -3.37 10.85 3.17
N ASP A 136 -3.66 9.85 2.32
CA ASP A 136 -4.88 9.83 1.51
C ASP A 136 -5.93 8.83 2.01
N ILE A 137 -5.51 7.71 2.60
CA ILE A 137 -6.40 6.61 3.01
C ILE A 137 -6.61 6.58 4.52
N GLN A 138 -5.56 6.77 5.32
CA GLN A 138 -5.70 6.74 6.78
C GLN A 138 -6.73 7.72 7.31
N PRO A 139 -6.85 8.98 6.81
CA PRO A 139 -7.89 9.90 7.26
C PRO A 139 -9.33 9.41 7.01
N ILE A 140 -9.54 8.61 5.98
CA ILE A 140 -10.85 7.98 5.71
C ILE A 140 -11.14 6.92 6.79
N LEU A 141 -10.14 6.10 7.12
CA LEU A 141 -10.24 5.09 8.17
C LEU A 141 -10.46 5.72 9.55
N ASP A 142 -9.75 6.79 9.86
CA ASP A 142 -9.86 7.50 11.15
C ASP A 142 -11.28 8.06 11.34
N ARG A 143 -11.88 8.58 10.28
CA ARG A 143 -13.20 9.18 10.31
C ARG A 143 -14.33 8.16 10.42
N HIS A 144 -14.21 7.03 9.71
CA HIS A 144 -15.33 6.12 9.51
C HIS A 144 -15.18 4.75 10.17
N CYS A 145 -13.95 4.30 10.51
CA CYS A 145 -13.66 2.91 10.86
C CYS A 145 -13.08 2.75 12.27
N VAL A 146 -12.20 3.66 12.71
CA VAL A 146 -11.40 3.51 13.94
C VAL A 146 -12.28 3.47 15.19
N ALA A 147 -13.45 4.10 15.18
CA ALA A 147 -14.40 4.05 16.31
C ALA A 147 -14.81 2.60 16.69
N CYS A 148 -14.87 1.68 15.71
CA CYS A 148 -15.14 0.26 15.94
C CYS A 148 -13.87 -0.61 15.86
N HIS A 149 -12.93 -0.22 15.02
CA HIS A 149 -11.72 -0.97 14.72
C HIS A 149 -10.46 -0.34 15.36
N GLY A 150 -10.61 0.21 16.57
CA GLY A 150 -9.53 0.74 17.39
C GLY A 150 -9.10 -0.18 18.53
N TYR A 151 -8.24 0.30 19.39
CA TYR A 151 -7.75 -0.40 20.58
C TYR A 151 -8.70 -0.32 21.78
N ASP A 152 -9.54 0.70 21.81
CA ASP A 152 -10.41 1.03 22.95
C ASP A 152 -11.88 0.71 22.61
N ALA A 153 -12.66 0.39 23.64
CA ALA A 153 -14.10 0.30 23.50
C ALA A 153 -14.70 1.71 23.34
N THR A 154 -15.67 1.84 22.45
CA THR A 154 -16.41 3.06 22.19
C THR A 154 -17.91 2.78 22.23
N GLN A 155 -18.73 3.83 22.21
CA GLN A 155 -20.19 3.70 22.11
C GLN A 155 -20.65 2.99 20.81
N ARG A 156 -19.81 3.01 19.76
CA ARG A 156 -20.10 2.39 18.47
C ARG A 156 -19.63 0.94 18.36
N GLY A 157 -18.79 0.48 19.28
CA GLY A 157 -18.28 -0.89 19.27
C GLY A 157 -17.17 -1.11 20.27
N GLY A 158 -16.87 -2.39 20.52
CA GLY A 158 -15.80 -2.81 21.40
C GLY A 158 -14.43 -2.72 20.74
N ALA A 159 -13.39 -2.78 21.56
CA ALA A 159 -12.02 -2.84 21.11
C ALA A 159 -11.84 -3.94 20.05
N ARG A 160 -11.24 -3.57 18.90
CA ARG A 160 -10.91 -4.49 17.81
C ARG A 160 -12.12 -5.26 17.26
N ALA A 161 -13.19 -4.57 16.90
CA ALA A 161 -14.35 -5.21 16.28
C ALA A 161 -13.91 -6.16 15.13
N GLY A 162 -14.40 -7.39 15.13
CA GLY A 162 -13.98 -8.44 14.19
C GLY A 162 -12.50 -8.84 14.26
N GLY A 163 -11.78 -8.47 15.33
CA GLY A 163 -10.33 -8.70 15.48
C GLY A 163 -9.46 -7.83 14.57
N VAL A 164 -10.00 -6.74 14.04
CA VAL A 164 -9.34 -5.82 13.10
C VAL A 164 -8.96 -4.53 13.81
N ILE A 165 -7.77 -4.01 13.51
CA ILE A 165 -7.25 -2.70 13.98
C ILE A 165 -6.98 -1.85 12.75
N LEU A 166 -7.62 -0.68 12.67
CA LEU A 166 -7.49 0.26 11.55
C LEU A 166 -6.94 1.63 11.98
N THR A 167 -6.32 1.70 13.16
CA THR A 167 -5.62 2.92 13.60
C THR A 167 -4.34 3.13 12.79
N GLY A 168 -3.96 4.39 12.58
CA GLY A 168 -2.70 4.78 11.94
C GLY A 168 -1.45 4.54 12.80
N ASP A 169 -1.56 3.80 13.89
CA ASP A 169 -0.41 3.45 14.72
C ASP A 169 0.66 2.72 13.91
N ARG A 170 1.92 3.06 14.16
CA ARG A 170 3.07 2.52 13.44
C ARG A 170 3.51 1.18 14.00
N GLY A 171 3.62 0.20 13.12
CA GLY A 171 4.45 -0.98 13.30
C GLY A 171 5.89 -0.71 12.84
N GLY A 172 6.70 -1.75 12.67
CA GLY A 172 8.09 -1.62 12.24
C GLY A 172 8.27 -0.97 10.85
N MET A 173 7.48 -1.39 9.88
CA MET A 173 7.55 -0.89 8.49
C MET A 173 6.28 -0.15 8.05
N TYR A 174 5.11 -0.65 8.43
CA TYR A 174 3.80 -0.15 8.02
C TYR A 174 2.98 0.28 9.23
N SER A 175 1.87 0.99 8.96
CA SER A 175 0.82 1.18 9.98
C SER A 175 0.04 -0.12 10.20
N HIS A 176 -0.58 -0.24 11.37
CA HIS A 176 -1.44 -1.38 11.70
C HIS A 176 -2.61 -1.50 10.73
N SER A 177 -3.21 -0.39 10.35
CA SER A 177 -4.32 -0.32 9.39
C SER A 177 -3.93 -0.86 8.02
N TYR A 178 -2.82 -0.40 7.44
CA TYR A 178 -2.35 -0.86 6.13
C TYR A 178 -2.06 -2.37 6.15
N PHE A 179 -1.34 -2.83 7.17
CA PHE A 179 -1.05 -4.24 7.36
C PHE A 179 -2.35 -5.07 7.46
N MET A 180 -3.30 -4.63 8.28
CA MET A 180 -4.58 -5.33 8.45
C MET A 180 -5.40 -5.42 7.17
N LEU A 181 -5.52 -4.33 6.42
CA LEU A 181 -6.22 -4.35 5.12
C LEU A 181 -5.58 -5.35 4.16
N THR A 182 -4.25 -5.42 4.14
CA THR A 182 -3.50 -6.31 3.25
C THR A 182 -3.69 -7.78 3.64
N ILE A 183 -3.40 -8.15 4.89
CA ILE A 183 -3.44 -9.57 5.32
C ILE A 183 -4.86 -10.13 5.41
N LYS A 184 -5.86 -9.27 5.59
CA LYS A 184 -7.28 -9.66 5.57
C LYS A 184 -7.85 -9.72 4.15
N ASN A 185 -7.00 -9.62 3.12
CA ASN A 185 -7.41 -9.58 1.70
C ASN A 185 -8.53 -8.57 1.43
N GLN A 186 -8.51 -7.43 2.14
CA GLN A 186 -9.47 -6.36 1.91
C GLN A 186 -9.15 -5.55 0.67
N ILE A 187 -7.89 -5.58 0.23
CA ILE A 187 -7.41 -4.93 -0.98
C ILE A 187 -6.75 -5.94 -1.91
N SER A 188 -7.02 -5.79 -3.19
CA SER A 188 -6.27 -6.44 -4.27
C SER A 188 -5.50 -5.37 -5.01
N ASP A 189 -4.19 -5.38 -4.88
CA ASP A 189 -3.29 -4.31 -5.31
C ASP A 189 -3.04 -4.23 -6.83
N GLY A 190 -3.85 -4.89 -7.62
CA GLY A 190 -3.75 -4.83 -9.07
C GLY A 190 -2.55 -5.55 -9.69
N ARG A 191 -1.57 -6.02 -8.90
CA ARG A 191 -0.43 -6.75 -9.46
C ARG A 191 -0.86 -8.09 -10.04
N ASN A 192 -0.26 -8.43 -11.15
CA ASN A 192 -0.57 -9.64 -11.89
C ASN A 192 0.60 -10.63 -11.85
N ALA A 193 1.02 -11.01 -10.64
CA ALA A 193 2.25 -11.75 -10.37
C ALA A 193 2.36 -13.13 -11.03
N HIS A 194 1.24 -13.72 -11.46
CA HIS A 194 1.18 -15.10 -11.96
C HIS A 194 0.54 -15.23 -13.36
N GLY A 195 0.82 -14.28 -14.22
CA GLY A 195 0.34 -14.30 -15.59
C GLY A 195 -1.10 -13.77 -15.74
N ASN A 196 -1.74 -14.11 -16.84
CA ASN A 196 -3.02 -13.58 -17.23
C ASN A 196 -4.14 -14.01 -16.25
N ARG A 197 -4.54 -13.09 -15.38
CA ARG A 197 -5.60 -13.32 -14.39
C ARG A 197 -6.99 -13.30 -15.04
N PRO A 198 -7.95 -14.07 -14.52
CA PRO A 198 -9.34 -13.95 -14.95
C PRO A 198 -9.86 -12.52 -14.80
N PRO A 199 -10.82 -12.09 -15.62
CA PRO A 199 -11.48 -10.79 -15.44
C PRO A 199 -12.00 -10.62 -14.01
N ARG A 200 -11.97 -9.40 -13.49
CA ARG A 200 -12.46 -9.00 -12.14
C ARG A 200 -11.79 -9.70 -10.96
N SER A 201 -10.64 -10.37 -11.17
CA SER A 201 -9.93 -11.08 -10.10
C SER A 201 -8.82 -10.28 -9.41
N ILE A 202 -8.61 -9.03 -9.83
CA ILE A 202 -7.63 -8.08 -9.25
C ILE A 202 -8.21 -6.67 -9.24
N GLY A 203 -7.54 -5.74 -8.56
CA GLY A 203 -7.92 -4.32 -8.49
C GLY A 203 -9.23 -4.08 -7.72
N SER A 204 -9.95 -3.05 -8.10
CA SER A 204 -11.16 -2.61 -7.40
C SER A 204 -12.28 -3.64 -7.39
N SER A 205 -12.43 -4.45 -8.44
CA SER A 205 -13.43 -5.51 -8.49
C SER A 205 -13.17 -6.65 -7.50
N ALA A 206 -11.90 -6.88 -7.15
CA ALA A 206 -11.50 -7.95 -6.22
C ALA A 206 -11.21 -7.44 -4.80
N SER A 207 -11.57 -6.19 -4.49
CA SER A 207 -11.23 -5.52 -3.23
C SER A 207 -12.46 -5.32 -2.35
N PRO A 208 -12.71 -6.20 -1.35
CA PRO A 208 -13.87 -6.08 -0.45
C PRO A 208 -13.90 -4.79 0.36
N PHE A 209 -12.77 -4.10 0.52
CA PHE A 209 -12.68 -2.82 1.22
C PHE A 209 -13.65 -1.78 0.66
N LEU A 210 -13.83 -1.73 -0.67
CA LEU A 210 -14.73 -0.76 -1.28
C LEU A 210 -16.19 -0.95 -0.88
N GLU A 211 -16.62 -2.20 -0.63
CA GLU A 211 -17.96 -2.47 -0.10
C GLU A 211 -18.10 -2.05 1.38
N LYS A 212 -17.00 -2.06 2.14
CA LYS A 212 -16.98 -1.58 3.53
C LYS A 212 -17.10 -0.06 3.64
N LEU A 213 -16.88 0.67 2.56
CA LEU A 213 -17.07 2.12 2.48
C LEU A 213 -18.53 2.51 2.16
N THR A 214 -19.47 1.60 2.26
CA THR A 214 -20.89 1.81 1.96
C THR A 214 -21.75 1.54 3.19
N PRO A 215 -23.01 2.02 3.23
CA PRO A 215 -23.93 1.79 4.35
C PRO A 215 -24.20 0.31 4.66
N LYS A 216 -23.91 -0.60 3.72
CA LYS A 216 -24.02 -2.05 3.95
C LYS A 216 -23.10 -2.54 5.07
N HIS A 217 -22.01 -1.82 5.37
CA HIS A 217 -21.12 -2.10 6.47
C HIS A 217 -21.48 -1.23 7.68
N PHE A 218 -22.41 -1.70 8.50
CA PHE A 218 -22.82 -1.07 9.77
C PHE A 218 -23.13 0.44 9.65
N GLY A 219 -23.73 0.85 8.55
CA GLY A 219 -24.14 2.24 8.32
C GLY A 219 -22.99 3.20 8.01
N VAL A 220 -21.82 2.70 7.61
CA VAL A 220 -20.70 3.55 7.17
C VAL A 220 -21.14 4.42 5.98
N SER A 221 -20.97 5.74 6.10
CA SER A 221 -21.34 6.70 5.07
C SER A 221 -20.13 7.52 4.66
N THR A 222 -19.47 7.11 3.56
CA THR A 222 -18.42 7.88 2.91
C THR A 222 -18.99 8.71 1.75
N ASN A 223 -18.36 9.83 1.45
CA ASN A 223 -18.70 10.63 0.27
C ASN A 223 -18.10 10.04 -1.02
N GLU A 224 -18.50 10.57 -2.18
CA GLU A 224 -18.02 10.11 -3.48
C GLU A 224 -16.51 10.27 -3.67
N ARG A 225 -15.95 11.39 -3.19
CA ARG A 225 -14.52 11.65 -3.25
C ARG A 225 -13.73 10.61 -2.45
N GLU A 226 -14.15 10.26 -1.25
CA GLU A 226 -13.50 9.25 -0.42
C GLU A 226 -13.51 7.86 -1.08
N ARG A 227 -14.63 7.48 -1.68
CA ARG A 227 -14.74 6.23 -2.45
C ARG A 227 -13.88 6.25 -3.71
N LEU A 228 -13.82 7.38 -4.41
CA LEU A 228 -12.95 7.57 -5.58
C LEU A 228 -11.47 7.45 -5.20
N VAL A 229 -11.03 8.13 -4.13
CA VAL A 229 -9.67 8.07 -3.61
C VAL A 229 -9.28 6.62 -3.25
N ALA A 230 -10.13 5.92 -2.50
CA ALA A 230 -9.87 4.52 -2.13
C ALA A 230 -9.78 3.60 -3.36
N ARG A 231 -10.65 3.79 -4.36
CA ARG A 231 -10.64 3.01 -5.60
C ARG A 231 -9.37 3.26 -6.42
N LEU A 232 -9.02 4.51 -6.65
CA LEU A 232 -7.84 4.87 -7.46
C LEU A 232 -6.53 4.47 -6.74
N TRP A 233 -6.48 4.57 -5.41
CA TRP A 233 -5.37 4.01 -4.62
C TRP A 233 -5.19 2.51 -4.87
N ILE A 234 -6.28 1.72 -4.90
CA ILE A 234 -6.22 0.30 -5.21
C ILE A 234 -5.76 0.07 -6.65
N GLU A 235 -6.29 0.83 -7.63
CA GLU A 235 -5.89 0.70 -9.02
C GLU A 235 -4.43 1.11 -9.27
N SER A 236 -3.84 1.95 -8.42
CA SER A 236 -2.41 2.29 -8.44
C SER A 236 -1.55 1.36 -7.58
N ALA A 237 -1.93 0.08 -7.48
CA ALA A 237 -1.25 -0.99 -6.76
C ALA A 237 -1.21 -0.83 -5.22
N ALA A 238 -2.09 -0.02 -4.64
CA ALA A 238 -2.24 0.19 -3.20
C ALA A 238 -0.91 0.49 -2.47
N PRO A 239 -0.14 1.50 -2.86
CA PRO A 239 1.14 1.82 -2.23
C PRO A 239 0.96 2.28 -0.78
N TYR A 240 1.95 1.98 0.08
CA TYR A 240 2.02 2.54 1.42
C TYR A 240 2.66 3.93 1.39
N PRO A 241 3.91 4.13 0.93
CA PRO A 241 4.41 5.47 0.65
C PRO A 241 4.03 5.92 -0.75
N GLY A 242 3.73 7.19 -0.91
CA GLY A 242 3.54 7.87 -2.19
C GLY A 242 4.79 8.58 -2.70
N THR A 243 5.95 8.27 -2.15
CA THR A 243 7.24 8.88 -2.50
C THR A 243 8.38 7.86 -2.47
N TYR A 244 9.31 7.97 -3.39
CA TYR A 244 10.52 7.16 -3.39
C TYR A 244 11.52 7.59 -2.32
N ALA A 245 11.41 8.80 -1.78
CA ALA A 245 12.21 9.25 -0.67
C ALA A 245 12.02 8.42 0.61
N ALA A 246 10.88 7.71 0.72
CA ALA A 246 10.61 6.79 1.83
C ALA A 246 11.54 5.58 1.85
N LEU A 247 12.07 5.18 0.70
CA LEU A 247 12.90 3.99 0.58
C LEU A 247 14.28 4.22 1.22
N GLY A 248 14.79 3.21 1.92
CA GLY A 248 16.06 3.30 2.63
C GLY A 248 16.06 4.24 3.84
N SER A 249 14.89 4.67 4.33
CA SER A 249 14.78 5.69 5.36
C SER A 249 13.80 5.27 6.46
N GLY A 250 14.30 5.19 7.71
CA GLY A 250 13.46 5.12 8.90
C GLY A 250 12.69 3.81 9.13
N MET A 251 12.96 2.77 8.38
CA MET A 251 12.40 1.46 8.68
C MET A 251 13.16 0.83 9.85
N VAL A 252 12.45 0.37 10.87
CA VAL A 252 13.04 -0.42 11.96
C VAL A 252 13.45 -1.76 11.38
N GLY A 253 14.76 -2.00 11.36
CA GLY A 253 15.45 -2.97 10.53
C GLY A 253 14.82 -4.35 10.46
N ARG A 254 14.66 -4.84 9.25
CA ARG A 254 14.29 -6.22 8.94
C ARG A 254 15.43 -7.17 9.32
N GLY A 255 15.12 -8.18 10.14
CA GLY A 255 16.13 -9.19 10.55
C GLY A 255 17.21 -8.70 11.50
N ARG A 256 17.13 -7.47 12.03
CA ARG A 256 18.05 -6.93 13.02
C ARG A 256 17.33 -6.70 14.34
N ARG A 257 17.99 -7.02 15.44
CA ARG A 257 17.51 -6.66 16.77
C ARG A 257 17.41 -5.14 16.87
N THR A 258 16.28 -4.67 17.33
CA THR A 258 16.03 -3.26 17.58
C THR A 258 16.48 -2.87 18.99
N GLU A 259 16.67 -1.57 19.23
CA GLU A 259 17.07 -1.09 20.56
C GLU A 259 16.09 -1.55 21.64
N GLY A 260 16.63 -1.89 22.81
CA GLY A 260 15.87 -2.38 23.96
C GLY A 260 15.61 -3.89 23.96
N TRP A 261 15.93 -4.61 22.88
CA TRP A 261 15.73 -6.06 22.76
C TRP A 261 17.03 -6.84 22.87
N GLY A 262 17.07 -7.82 23.78
CA GLY A 262 18.26 -8.59 24.09
C GLY A 262 17.98 -9.80 24.97
N LYS A 263 19.01 -10.34 25.61
CA LYS A 263 18.93 -11.56 26.43
C LYS A 263 17.87 -11.52 27.50
N GLU A 264 17.65 -10.37 28.14
CA GLU A 264 16.67 -10.22 29.24
C GLU A 264 15.23 -10.28 28.71
N THR A 265 14.93 -9.59 27.61
CA THR A 265 13.61 -9.66 26.97
C THR A 265 13.34 -11.05 26.40
N ASP A 266 14.35 -11.71 25.80
CA ASP A 266 14.23 -13.09 25.33
C ASP A 266 13.91 -14.05 26.51
N ALA A 267 14.58 -13.87 27.64
CA ALA A 267 14.33 -14.67 28.84
C ALA A 267 12.92 -14.42 29.41
N ALA A 268 12.45 -13.16 29.44
CA ALA A 268 11.09 -12.83 29.84
C ALA A 268 10.05 -13.48 28.91
N MET A 269 10.24 -13.37 27.61
CA MET A 269 9.35 -14.01 26.62
C MET A 269 9.37 -15.54 26.73
N ALA A 270 10.55 -16.14 26.94
CA ALA A 270 10.67 -17.59 27.17
C ALA A 270 9.89 -18.04 28.40
N ARG A 271 10.00 -17.33 29.54
CA ARG A 271 9.27 -17.65 30.78
C ARG A 271 7.77 -17.50 30.64
N ARG A 272 7.32 -16.42 29.98
CA ARG A 272 5.90 -16.02 29.99
C ARG A 272 5.10 -16.48 28.79
N CYS A 273 5.75 -16.71 27.64
CA CYS A 273 5.06 -16.91 26.37
C CYS A 273 5.32 -18.27 25.71
N ALA A 274 6.52 -18.88 25.91
CA ALA A 274 6.94 -20.04 25.13
C ALA A 274 6.10 -21.29 25.37
N SER A 275 5.43 -21.43 26.52
CA SER A 275 4.52 -22.58 26.78
C SER A 275 3.35 -22.65 25.79
N CYS A 276 2.86 -21.49 25.31
CA CYS A 276 1.74 -21.38 24.37
C CYS A 276 2.16 -20.96 22.96
N HIS A 277 3.29 -20.25 22.85
CA HIS A 277 3.75 -19.63 21.60
C HIS A 277 5.03 -20.30 21.09
N LYS A 278 4.89 -21.46 20.46
CA LYS A 278 5.94 -22.25 19.82
C LYS A 278 5.51 -22.65 18.41
N ASP A 279 6.44 -23.09 17.61
CA ASP A 279 6.23 -23.55 16.23
C ASP A 279 5.53 -22.49 15.38
N GLU A 280 4.41 -22.84 14.76
CA GLU A 280 3.60 -21.93 13.94
C GLU A 280 2.98 -20.74 14.72
N LYS A 281 2.94 -20.84 16.06
CA LYS A 281 2.46 -19.77 16.94
C LYS A 281 3.60 -18.95 17.54
N ARG A 282 4.83 -19.09 17.05
CA ARG A 282 6.00 -18.35 17.50
C ARG A 282 5.73 -16.83 17.49
N LEU A 283 6.12 -16.18 18.57
CA LEU A 283 6.15 -14.72 18.62
C LEU A 283 7.46 -14.18 18.01
N PRO A 284 7.44 -12.99 17.41
CA PRO A 284 8.65 -12.30 17.03
C PRO A 284 9.45 -11.92 18.28
N THR A 285 10.77 -12.03 18.21
CA THR A 285 11.69 -11.71 19.31
C THR A 285 11.97 -10.21 19.42
N SER A 286 11.58 -9.42 18.44
CA SER A 286 11.69 -7.96 18.45
C SER A 286 10.83 -7.38 17.32
N PRO A 287 10.58 -6.04 17.30
CA PRO A 287 9.89 -5.39 16.17
C PRO A 287 10.56 -5.57 14.79
N GLY A 288 11.84 -5.93 14.75
CA GLY A 288 12.55 -6.23 13.51
C GLY A 288 12.49 -7.70 13.06
N ASP A 289 11.94 -8.60 13.90
CA ASP A 289 11.76 -10.01 13.58
C ASP A 289 10.37 -10.23 12.98
N ASP A 290 10.29 -10.66 11.73
CA ASP A 290 9.02 -10.96 11.06
C ASP A 290 8.79 -12.47 10.98
N VAL A 291 7.70 -12.93 11.58
CA VAL A 291 7.26 -14.35 11.53
C VAL A 291 6.58 -14.69 10.21
N LEU A 292 6.15 -13.69 9.46
CA LEU A 292 5.63 -13.82 8.11
C LEU A 292 6.75 -13.47 7.13
N GLU A 293 7.52 -14.44 6.72
CA GLU A 293 8.46 -14.24 5.63
C GLU A 293 7.71 -13.86 4.35
N VAL A 294 7.66 -12.57 4.07
CA VAL A 294 7.21 -12.06 2.78
C VAL A 294 8.37 -12.22 1.82
N GLY A 295 8.41 -13.36 1.14
CA GLY A 295 9.40 -13.60 0.11
C GLY A 295 9.23 -12.65 -1.07
N PHE A 296 10.35 -12.21 -1.66
CA PHE A 296 10.38 -11.64 -3.01
C PHE A 296 9.64 -12.56 -3.97
N GLY A 297 8.86 -11.99 -4.87
CA GLY A 297 8.22 -12.75 -5.94
C GLY A 297 6.73 -13.03 -5.73
N GLY A 298 6.04 -12.22 -4.92
CA GLY A 298 4.58 -12.16 -4.98
C GLY A 298 3.87 -13.36 -4.37
N ARG A 299 4.42 -13.96 -3.31
CA ARG A 299 3.64 -14.90 -2.51
C ARG A 299 2.41 -14.17 -2.01
N ARG A 300 1.25 -14.64 -2.42
CA ARG A 300 -0.02 -14.14 -1.90
C ARG A 300 -0.02 -14.32 -0.40
N ILE A 301 -0.28 -13.24 0.29
CA ILE A 301 -0.57 -13.29 1.72
C ILE A 301 -1.85 -14.07 1.86
N ASN A 302 -1.75 -15.23 2.51
CA ASN A 302 -2.92 -16.04 2.80
C ASN A 302 -3.56 -15.53 4.10
N ALA A 303 -4.73 -14.90 4.00
CA ALA A 303 -5.47 -14.44 5.17
C ALA A 303 -5.86 -15.59 6.14
N LYS A 304 -5.80 -16.83 5.69
CA LYS A 304 -6.01 -18.02 6.53
C LYS A 304 -4.74 -18.46 7.25
N ASP A 305 -3.57 -17.90 6.92
CA ASP A 305 -2.32 -18.21 7.61
C ASP A 305 -2.43 -17.75 9.07
N PRO A 306 -2.38 -18.66 10.06
CA PRO A 306 -2.54 -18.31 11.46
C PRO A 306 -1.42 -17.40 11.98
N ARG A 307 -0.26 -17.40 11.32
CA ARG A 307 0.92 -16.63 11.73
C ARG A 307 0.73 -15.13 11.64
N TYR A 308 -0.21 -14.62 10.80
CA TYR A 308 -0.45 -13.18 10.70
C TYR A 308 -0.80 -12.53 12.06
N ARG A 309 -1.42 -13.31 12.97
CA ARG A 309 -1.78 -12.85 14.31
C ARG A 309 -0.56 -12.56 15.18
N PHE A 310 0.59 -13.08 14.79
CA PHE A 310 1.85 -12.97 15.50
C PHE A 310 2.87 -12.12 14.75
N SER A 311 2.45 -11.41 13.70
CA SER A 311 3.35 -10.53 12.97
C SER A 311 3.80 -9.34 13.82
N ASN A 312 5.08 -8.98 13.68
CA ASN A 312 5.66 -7.78 14.29
C ASN A 312 4.91 -6.50 13.90
N HIS A 313 4.30 -6.46 12.70
CA HIS A 313 3.54 -5.29 12.22
C HIS A 313 2.28 -4.98 13.03
N ILE A 314 1.78 -5.93 13.84
CA ILE A 314 0.59 -5.75 14.65
C ILE A 314 0.85 -5.95 16.14
N LEU A 315 1.86 -6.74 16.51
CA LEU A 315 2.17 -7.00 17.92
C LEU A 315 2.83 -5.80 18.60
N PHE A 316 3.61 -5.02 17.87
CA PHE A 316 4.33 -3.88 18.41
C PHE A 316 3.71 -2.57 17.93
N ASN A 317 3.27 -1.74 18.87
CA ASN A 317 2.76 -0.40 18.58
C ASN A 317 3.83 0.63 18.89
N LEU A 318 4.47 1.15 17.83
CA LEU A 318 5.56 2.13 17.95
C LEU A 318 5.07 3.59 17.97
N SER A 319 3.75 3.81 17.94
CA SER A 319 3.13 5.11 18.23
C SER A 319 2.74 5.20 19.69
N ARG A 320 2.10 4.17 20.23
CA ARG A 320 1.57 4.05 21.59
C ARG A 320 2.04 2.72 22.20
N PRO A 321 3.27 2.61 22.73
CA PRO A 321 3.88 1.34 23.19
C PRO A 321 2.99 0.52 24.12
N GLN A 322 2.24 1.16 25.02
CA GLN A 322 1.30 0.50 25.93
C GLN A 322 0.10 -0.16 25.23
N LYS A 323 -0.16 0.18 23.96
CA LYS A 323 -1.20 -0.44 23.13
C LYS A 323 -0.65 -1.59 22.26
N SER A 324 0.58 -2.02 22.49
CA SER A 324 1.14 -3.20 21.82
C SER A 324 0.35 -4.45 22.17
N LEU A 325 -0.08 -5.22 21.16
CA LEU A 325 -0.81 -6.48 21.40
C LEU A 325 0.05 -7.51 22.12
N LEU A 326 1.38 -7.46 21.98
CA LEU A 326 2.31 -8.25 22.79
C LEU A 326 2.06 -8.06 24.30
N LEU A 327 1.64 -6.87 24.73
CA LEU A 327 1.37 -6.51 26.12
C LEU A 327 -0.11 -6.65 26.48
N LEU A 328 -1.02 -6.17 25.63
CA LEU A 328 -2.45 -6.16 25.91
C LEU A 328 -3.10 -7.55 25.87
N ALA A 329 -2.63 -8.43 24.96
CA ALA A 329 -3.25 -9.74 24.83
C ALA A 329 -3.10 -10.62 26.08
N PRO A 330 -1.92 -10.67 26.75
CA PRO A 330 -1.71 -11.45 27.97
C PRO A 330 -2.08 -10.71 29.27
N LEU A 331 -2.39 -9.41 29.23
CA LEU A 331 -2.73 -8.60 30.40
C LEU A 331 -4.19 -8.82 30.81
N ALA A 332 -4.44 -8.90 32.14
CA ALA A 332 -5.77 -9.02 32.71
C ALA A 332 -6.69 -7.85 32.30
N ARG A 333 -8.00 -8.11 32.20
CA ARG A 333 -8.98 -7.11 31.75
C ARG A 333 -9.19 -5.95 32.72
N ASP A 334 -9.19 -6.25 34.00
CA ASP A 334 -9.26 -5.27 35.07
C ASP A 334 -8.04 -4.33 35.09
N ALA A 335 -6.92 -4.78 34.54
CA ALA A 335 -5.72 -3.97 34.28
C ALA A 335 -5.70 -3.31 32.89
N GLY A 336 -6.80 -3.38 32.12
CA GLY A 336 -6.92 -2.78 30.80
C GLY A 336 -6.46 -3.67 29.62
N GLY A 337 -6.21 -4.95 29.88
CA GLY A 337 -5.81 -5.91 28.85
C GLY A 337 -6.96 -6.69 28.20
N TYR A 338 -6.62 -7.78 27.51
CA TYR A 338 -7.58 -8.61 26.77
C TYR A 338 -7.62 -10.07 27.23
N ALA A 339 -6.81 -10.46 28.21
CA ALA A 339 -6.72 -11.81 28.72
C ALA A 339 -7.97 -12.21 29.57
N GLY A 340 -8.07 -13.51 29.90
CA GLY A 340 -9.15 -14.02 30.76
C GLY A 340 -10.39 -14.51 30.00
N LYS A 341 -10.27 -14.76 28.67
CA LYS A 341 -11.25 -15.53 27.89
C LYS A 341 -10.80 -16.98 27.77
N PRO A 342 -11.70 -17.94 27.50
CA PRO A 342 -11.30 -19.31 27.13
C PRO A 342 -10.21 -19.31 26.05
N GLY A 343 -9.12 -20.03 26.29
CA GLY A 343 -7.97 -20.09 25.39
C GLY A 343 -6.99 -18.90 25.44
N HIS A 344 -7.25 -17.90 26.32
CA HIS A 344 -6.40 -16.72 26.53
C HIS A 344 -6.15 -16.50 28.03
N PRO A 345 -5.22 -17.25 28.66
CA PRO A 345 -4.95 -17.14 30.08
C PRO A 345 -4.38 -15.76 30.43
N VAL A 346 -4.61 -15.34 31.67
CA VAL A 346 -3.96 -14.15 32.24
C VAL A 346 -2.50 -14.52 32.54
N VAL A 347 -1.55 -13.85 31.86
CA VAL A 347 -0.11 -13.97 32.11
C VAL A 347 0.36 -12.85 33.04
N PHE A 348 -0.11 -11.64 32.76
CA PHE A 348 0.19 -10.45 33.58
C PHE A 348 -1.09 -10.02 34.33
N LYS A 349 -1.07 -10.07 35.67
CA LYS A 349 -2.19 -9.63 36.51
C LYS A 349 -2.39 -8.12 36.45
N ASN A 350 -1.29 -7.38 36.36
CA ASN A 350 -1.28 -5.91 36.27
C ASN A 350 0.00 -5.41 35.59
N THR A 351 0.08 -4.11 35.39
CA THR A 351 1.19 -3.44 34.70
C THR A 351 2.45 -3.26 35.58
N ALA A 352 2.38 -3.58 36.86
CA ALA A 352 3.51 -3.53 37.78
C ALA A 352 4.37 -4.82 37.72
N ASP A 353 3.94 -5.85 36.98
CA ASP A 353 4.73 -7.07 36.77
C ASP A 353 6.10 -6.70 36.16
N PRO A 354 7.22 -7.18 36.72
CA PRO A 354 8.56 -6.84 36.24
C PRO A 354 8.79 -7.20 34.77
N ASP A 355 8.31 -8.37 34.32
CA ASP A 355 8.46 -8.79 32.94
C ASP A 355 7.58 -7.95 31.98
N TYR A 356 6.38 -7.57 32.41
CA TYR A 356 5.55 -6.60 31.66
C TYR A 356 6.27 -5.24 31.51
N SER A 357 6.80 -4.71 32.59
CA SER A 357 7.52 -3.43 32.60
C SER A 357 8.78 -3.48 31.72
N MET A 358 9.51 -4.58 31.76
CA MET A 358 10.69 -4.81 30.91
C MET A 358 10.31 -4.81 29.42
N LEU A 359 9.28 -5.59 29.03
CA LEU A 359 8.81 -5.66 27.64
C LEU A 359 8.27 -4.32 27.17
N LEU A 360 7.52 -3.59 28.00
CA LEU A 360 7.07 -2.22 27.69
C LEU A 360 8.26 -1.26 27.51
N GLY A 361 9.28 -1.38 28.34
CA GLY A 361 10.54 -0.63 28.22
C GLY A 361 11.22 -0.86 26.89
N ALA A 362 11.29 -2.13 26.43
CA ALA A 362 11.85 -2.49 25.14
C ALA A 362 11.07 -1.91 23.94
N VAL A 363 9.74 -1.94 23.98
CA VAL A 363 8.92 -1.29 22.95
C VAL A 363 9.13 0.23 22.95
N ARG A 364 9.24 0.87 24.13
CA ARG A 364 9.54 2.30 24.25
C ARG A 364 10.91 2.66 23.68
N ALA A 365 11.92 1.84 23.91
CA ALA A 365 13.25 2.03 23.33
C ALA A 365 13.22 1.95 21.80
N THR A 366 12.52 0.97 21.24
CA THR A 366 12.32 0.89 19.78
C THR A 366 11.56 2.10 19.23
N LYS A 367 10.51 2.56 19.92
CA LYS A 367 9.82 3.81 19.55
C LYS A 367 10.80 4.99 19.54
N ALA A 368 11.62 5.14 20.59
CA ALA A 368 12.63 6.20 20.65
C ALA A 368 13.65 6.12 19.51
N GLN A 369 14.06 4.90 19.12
CA GLN A 369 14.87 4.67 17.93
C GLN A 369 14.16 5.18 16.66
N LEU A 370 12.89 4.81 16.45
CA LEU A 370 12.09 5.28 15.32
C LEU A 370 11.93 6.81 15.32
N ASP A 371 11.74 7.40 16.49
CA ASP A 371 11.63 8.86 16.66
C ASP A 371 12.93 9.61 16.31
N ARG A 372 14.10 8.97 16.46
CA ARG A 372 15.40 9.54 16.05
C ARG A 372 15.63 9.41 14.53
N VAL A 373 15.38 8.23 13.98
CA VAL A 373 15.66 7.99 12.53
C VAL A 373 14.60 8.57 11.63
N LYS A 374 13.40 8.79 12.12
CA LYS A 374 12.23 9.30 11.40
C LYS A 374 11.86 8.46 10.17
N ARG A 375 10.63 8.04 10.07
CA ARG A 375 10.06 7.42 8.87
C ARG A 375 9.33 8.48 8.05
N PHE A 376 9.09 8.24 6.77
CA PHE A 376 8.48 9.20 5.85
C PHE A 376 7.10 9.72 6.34
N ASP A 377 6.37 8.91 7.11
CA ASP A 377 5.07 9.24 7.70
C ASP A 377 5.17 9.91 9.08
N MET A 378 6.32 10.51 9.38
CA MET A 378 6.58 11.20 10.66
C MET A 378 6.99 12.65 10.43
N PRO A 379 6.57 13.57 11.32
CA PRO A 379 7.06 14.94 11.27
C PRO A 379 8.59 15.01 11.40
N GLY A 380 9.20 15.87 10.58
CA GLY A 380 10.65 16.03 10.55
C GLY A 380 11.39 14.89 9.83
N PHE A 381 10.70 14.11 9.00
CA PHE A 381 11.33 13.16 8.10
C PHE A 381 12.34 13.86 7.19
N ARG A 382 13.46 13.19 6.94
CA ARG A 382 14.47 13.62 5.98
C ARG A 382 14.84 12.45 5.07
N PRO A 383 14.83 12.60 3.75
CA PRO A 383 15.30 11.58 2.84
C PRO A 383 16.76 11.19 3.12
N ASN A 384 17.11 9.95 2.84
CA ASN A 384 18.48 9.49 3.04
C ASN A 384 19.45 10.11 2.03
N LYS A 385 20.75 10.06 2.36
CA LYS A 385 21.83 10.68 1.57
C LYS A 385 21.89 10.19 0.11
N HIS A 386 21.46 8.96 -0.17
CA HIS A 386 21.51 8.42 -1.52
C HIS A 386 20.41 9.01 -2.40
N TYR A 387 19.19 9.15 -1.85
CA TYR A 387 18.12 9.86 -2.52
C TYR A 387 18.51 11.33 -2.80
N VAL A 388 19.04 12.02 -1.79
CA VAL A 388 19.47 13.42 -1.92
C VAL A 388 20.55 13.55 -3.00
N ARG A 389 21.53 12.63 -3.03
CA ARG A 389 22.56 12.61 -4.08
C ARG A 389 21.96 12.52 -5.49
N GLU A 390 20.99 11.60 -5.70
CA GLU A 390 20.35 11.49 -7.01
C GLU A 390 19.58 12.76 -7.37
N MET A 391 18.88 13.37 -6.44
CA MET A 391 18.17 14.63 -6.69
C MET A 391 19.12 15.79 -7.04
N ILE A 392 20.33 15.80 -6.48
CA ILE A 392 21.39 16.74 -6.87
C ILE A 392 21.88 16.44 -8.30
N LEU A 393 22.14 15.17 -8.63
CA LEU A 393 22.61 14.77 -9.96
C LEU A 393 21.62 15.13 -11.07
N TYR A 394 20.32 15.06 -10.78
CA TYR A 394 19.25 15.47 -11.70
C TYR A 394 18.97 16.98 -11.67
N GLY A 395 19.74 17.77 -10.88
CA GLY A 395 19.55 19.21 -10.79
C GLY A 395 18.28 19.66 -10.06
N ILE A 396 17.64 18.77 -9.30
CA ILE A 396 16.41 19.05 -8.54
C ILE A 396 16.74 19.74 -7.22
N LEU A 397 17.83 19.35 -6.59
CA LEU A 397 18.35 19.98 -5.38
C LEU A 397 19.67 20.70 -5.67
N PRO A 398 20.03 21.75 -4.91
CA PRO A 398 21.31 22.45 -5.08
C PRO A 398 22.51 21.52 -4.81
N CYS A 399 23.65 21.77 -5.45
CA CYS A 399 24.85 20.92 -5.33
C CYS A 399 25.34 20.75 -3.88
N ASN A 400 25.16 21.75 -3.04
CA ASN A 400 25.51 21.71 -1.62
C ASN A 400 24.30 22.16 -0.78
N PRO A 401 23.30 21.28 -0.58
CA PRO A 401 22.14 21.64 0.22
C PRO A 401 22.55 21.91 1.66
N ALA A 402 22.06 22.99 2.24
CA ALA A 402 22.27 23.27 3.66
C ALA A 402 21.80 22.08 4.52
N PRO A 403 22.49 21.76 5.62
CA PRO A 403 22.14 20.60 6.47
C PRO A 403 20.70 20.64 7.01
N ASP A 404 20.14 21.83 7.15
CA ASP A 404 18.79 22.13 7.64
C ASP A 404 17.77 22.38 6.53
N LEU A 405 18.19 22.32 5.25
CA LEU A 405 17.29 22.49 4.12
C LEU A 405 16.09 21.54 4.25
N HIS A 406 14.90 22.10 4.30
CA HIS A 406 13.67 21.30 4.26
C HIS A 406 13.50 20.73 2.84
N ILE A 407 13.44 19.40 2.77
CA ILE A 407 13.17 18.67 1.53
C ILE A 407 11.77 18.08 1.61
N ASP A 408 10.84 18.65 0.85
CA ASP A 408 9.53 18.04 0.65
C ASP A 408 9.67 16.83 -0.28
N PRO A 409 9.47 15.60 0.20
CA PRO A 409 9.71 14.40 -0.58
C PRO A 409 8.77 14.29 -1.79
N TYR A 410 7.53 14.76 -1.68
CA TYR A 410 6.54 14.67 -2.75
C TYR A 410 6.81 15.70 -3.85
N ALA A 411 7.10 16.94 -3.48
CA ALA A 411 7.46 17.98 -4.44
C ALA A 411 8.79 17.66 -5.15
N THR A 412 9.74 17.07 -4.43
CA THR A 412 11.05 16.66 -4.98
C THR A 412 10.89 15.53 -6.00
N ASP A 413 10.11 14.48 -5.68
CA ASP A 413 9.80 13.40 -6.62
C ASP A 413 9.07 13.92 -7.86
N GLU A 414 8.08 14.81 -7.68
CA GLU A 414 7.36 15.40 -8.80
C GLU A 414 8.28 16.21 -9.72
N ALA A 415 9.21 17.00 -9.17
CA ALA A 415 10.21 17.73 -9.93
C ALA A 415 11.15 16.77 -10.70
N TYR A 416 11.58 15.67 -10.03
CA TYR A 416 12.39 14.64 -10.67
C TYR A 416 11.65 14.01 -11.86
N TRP A 417 10.41 13.56 -11.70
CA TRP A 417 9.66 12.96 -12.80
C TRP A 417 9.42 13.95 -13.95
N ARG A 418 9.14 15.20 -13.64
CA ARG A 418 8.99 16.25 -14.67
C ARG A 418 10.28 16.49 -15.46
N SER A 419 11.44 16.40 -14.82
CA SER A 419 12.73 16.57 -15.50
C SER A 419 12.99 15.50 -16.56
N LEU A 420 12.30 14.34 -16.47
CA LEU A 420 12.39 13.25 -17.42
C LEU A 420 11.34 13.32 -18.54
N HIS A 421 10.41 14.27 -18.49
CA HIS A 421 9.38 14.38 -19.51
C HIS A 421 9.97 14.93 -20.82
N TYR A 422 9.54 14.33 -21.93
CA TYR A 422 9.86 14.87 -23.24
C TYR A 422 9.32 16.29 -23.37
N ALA A 423 10.20 17.21 -23.71
CA ALA A 423 9.86 18.57 -24.13
C ALA A 423 10.22 18.70 -25.62
N PRO A 424 9.25 19.01 -26.51
CA PRO A 424 9.59 19.26 -27.90
C PRO A 424 10.54 20.45 -28.01
N PRO A 425 11.46 20.45 -28.99
CA PRO A 425 12.31 21.62 -29.22
C PRO A 425 11.45 22.85 -29.42
N THR A 426 11.77 23.92 -28.69
CA THR A 426 11.20 25.24 -28.98
C THR A 426 11.69 25.68 -30.37
N LYS A 427 10.75 25.93 -31.30
CA LYS A 427 11.06 26.45 -32.63
C LYS A 427 11.62 27.85 -32.54
#